data_646aa301e4b7d48531aff722230eb166
#
_entry.id   646aa301e4b7d48531aff722230eb166
#
_cell.length_a   1.000
_cell.length_b   1.000
_cell.length_c   1.000
_cell.angle_alpha   90.00
_cell.angle_beta   90.00
_cell.angle_gamma   90.00
#
_symmetry.space_group_name_H-M   'P 1'
#
loop_
_entity.id
_entity.type
_entity.pdbx_description
1 polymer ?
#
loop_
_entity_poly.entity_id
_entity_poly.type
_entity_poly.pdbx_seq_one_letter_code
_entity_poly.pdbx_strand_id
1 'polypeptide(L)'
;MRVPSESFSVLIEESNGAQHLTLVGWLDAAAAPTLLAAVTRARPRDVTIDIDRLVSIDGAGWLGVVACEQRVTDWGGRLRIDNGIRKILDLASA
;
A
#
# COMPACT_ATOMS: atom_id res chain seq x y z
N MET A 1 -10.47 3.67 8.55
CA MET A 1 -10.17 4.92 9.28
C MET A 1 -9.65 5.96 8.32
N ARG A 2 -10.16 7.16 8.41
CA ARG A 2 -9.76 8.21 7.51
C ARG A 2 -8.53 8.95 8.04
N VAL A 3 -7.55 9.13 7.16
CA VAL A 3 -6.30 9.78 7.53
C VAL A 3 -6.47 11.29 7.52
N PRO A 4 -5.83 12.04 8.45
CA PRO A 4 -5.96 13.49 8.50
C PRO A 4 -5.62 14.24 7.21
N SER A 5 -4.79 13.66 6.36
CA SER A 5 -4.41 14.31 5.10
C SER A 5 -5.55 14.38 4.08
N GLU A 6 -6.70 13.78 4.35
CA GLU A 6 -7.88 13.75 3.48
C GLU A 6 -7.66 13.15 2.09
N SER A 7 -6.45 13.14 1.59
CA SER A 7 -6.16 12.70 0.23
C SER A 7 -5.77 11.23 0.15
N PHE A 8 -5.69 10.53 1.27
CA PHE A 8 -5.28 9.13 1.29
C PHE A 8 -5.99 8.34 2.37
N SER A 9 -6.41 7.13 2.04
CA SER A 9 -6.92 6.19 3.03
C SER A 9 -6.59 4.76 2.64
N VAL A 10 -6.57 3.89 3.64
CA VAL A 10 -6.32 2.46 3.46
C VAL A 10 -7.52 1.70 4.01
N LEU A 11 -8.11 0.86 3.18
CA LEU A 11 -9.15 -0.06 3.60
C LEU A 11 -8.51 -1.41 3.85
N ILE A 12 -8.64 -1.93 5.06
CA ILE A 12 -7.95 -3.15 5.48
C ILE A 12 -8.95 -4.28 5.68
N GLU A 13 -8.71 -5.40 5.01
CA GLU A 13 -9.45 -6.63 5.22
C GLU A 13 -8.47 -7.72 5.62
N GLU A 14 -8.79 -8.47 6.65
CA GLU A 14 -7.93 -9.55 7.15
C GLU A 14 -8.66 -10.88 7.11
N SER A 15 -7.93 -11.94 6.75
CA SER A 15 -8.47 -13.29 6.70
C SER A 15 -7.35 -14.30 6.80
N ASN A 16 -7.37 -15.14 7.84
CA ASN A 16 -6.45 -16.28 7.99
C ASN A 16 -4.96 -15.93 7.82
N GLY A 17 -4.52 -14.83 8.44
CA GLY A 17 -3.14 -14.39 8.36
C GLY A 17 -2.79 -13.64 7.09
N ALA A 18 -3.75 -13.45 6.20
CA ALA A 18 -3.59 -12.64 5.01
C ALA A 18 -4.24 -11.27 5.24
N GLN A 19 -3.67 -10.25 4.60
CA GLN A 19 -4.20 -8.90 4.68
C GLN A 19 -4.35 -8.34 3.27
N HIS A 20 -5.53 -7.78 2.99
CA HIS A 20 -5.80 -7.11 1.73
C HIS A 20 -5.96 -5.62 2.00
N LEU A 21 -5.10 -4.82 1.40
CA LEU A 21 -5.10 -3.37 1.57
C LEU A 21 -5.56 -2.70 0.28
N THR A 22 -6.66 -1.96 0.34
CA THR A 22 -7.11 -1.16 -0.78
C THR A 22 -6.69 0.28 -0.52
N LEU A 23 -5.84 0.82 -1.38
CA LEU A 23 -5.35 2.19 -1.25
C LEU A 23 -6.24 3.12 -2.05
N VAL A 24 -6.66 4.22 -1.43
CA VAL A 24 -7.57 5.18 -2.06
C VAL A 24 -6.94 6.56 -1.98
N GLY A 25 -6.93 7.27 -3.10
CA GLY A 25 -6.49 8.66 -3.14
C GLY A 25 -5.06 8.84 -3.64
N TRP A 26 -4.27 9.61 -2.92
CA TRP A 26 -2.94 10.05 -3.36
C TRP A 26 -1.87 9.43 -2.48
N LEU A 27 -1.03 8.59 -3.06
CA LEU A 27 0.06 7.97 -2.32
C LEU A 27 1.35 8.78 -2.55
N ASP A 28 1.67 9.60 -1.58
CA ASP A 28 2.81 10.52 -1.62
C ASP A 28 3.67 10.34 -0.35
N ALA A 29 4.62 11.25 -0.15
CA ALA A 29 5.50 11.20 1.01
C ALA A 29 4.73 11.29 2.34
N ALA A 30 3.63 12.03 2.37
CA ALA A 30 2.83 12.16 3.59
C ALA A 30 2.01 10.89 3.87
N ALA A 31 1.61 10.18 2.83
CA ALA A 31 0.79 8.97 2.96
C ALA A 31 1.63 7.71 3.24
N ALA A 32 2.88 7.68 2.78
CA ALA A 32 3.73 6.50 2.91
C ALA A 32 3.86 5.98 4.35
N PRO A 33 4.09 6.82 5.38
CA PRO A 33 4.16 6.33 6.75
C PRO A 33 2.87 5.68 7.23
N THR A 34 1.72 6.16 6.78
CA THR A 34 0.42 5.58 7.12
C THR A 34 0.30 4.16 6.59
N LEU A 35 0.71 3.97 5.34
CA LEU A 35 0.70 2.64 4.72
C LEU A 35 1.64 1.69 5.45
N LEU A 36 2.87 2.12 5.72
CA LEU A 36 3.85 1.31 6.42
C LEU A 36 3.37 0.92 7.82
N ALA A 37 2.76 1.85 8.55
CA ALA A 37 2.22 1.59 9.87
C ALA A 37 1.11 0.54 9.83
N ALA A 38 0.24 0.60 8.83
CA ALA A 38 -0.86 -0.37 8.68
C ALA A 38 -0.31 -1.79 8.51
N VAL A 39 0.70 -1.94 7.67
CA VAL A 39 1.33 -3.25 7.42
C VAL A 39 2.10 -3.73 8.67
N THR A 40 2.89 -2.85 9.27
CA THR A 40 3.73 -3.19 10.41
C THR A 40 2.90 -3.61 11.63
N ARG A 41 1.76 -2.97 11.84
CA ARG A 41 0.89 -3.24 12.99
C ARG A 41 0.37 -4.67 13.00
N ALA A 42 -0.06 -5.17 11.86
CA ALA A 42 -0.70 -6.48 11.76
C ALA A 42 0.31 -7.62 11.56
N ARG A 43 1.48 -7.33 11.01
CA ARG A 43 2.52 -8.31 10.65
C ARG A 43 1.96 -9.51 9.91
N PRO A 44 1.17 -9.31 8.84
CA PRO A 44 0.56 -10.42 8.12
C PRO A 44 1.60 -11.22 7.34
N ARG A 45 1.31 -12.50 7.11
CA ARG A 45 2.17 -13.35 6.30
C ARG A 45 2.03 -13.07 4.81
N ASP A 46 0.80 -12.82 4.39
CA ASP A 46 0.51 -12.51 3.00
C ASP A 46 -0.17 -11.16 2.95
N VAL A 47 0.40 -10.25 2.17
CA VAL A 47 -0.16 -8.92 1.97
C VAL A 47 -0.46 -8.73 0.51
N THR A 48 -1.68 -8.33 0.20
CA THR A 48 -2.04 -7.90 -1.15
C THR A 48 -2.41 -6.42 -1.08
N ILE A 49 -1.76 -5.63 -1.90
CA ILE A 49 -2.04 -4.20 -2.00
C ILE A 49 -2.75 -3.94 -3.32
N ASP A 50 -3.96 -3.40 -3.24
CA ASP A 50 -4.74 -3.04 -4.41
C ASP A 50 -4.62 -1.54 -4.62
N ILE A 51 -4.09 -1.13 -5.76
CA ILE A 51 -3.86 0.28 -6.08
C ILE A 51 -4.81 0.81 -7.15
N ASP A 52 -5.82 0.04 -7.49
CA ASP A 52 -6.76 0.41 -8.54
C ASP A 52 -7.51 1.72 -8.25
N ARG A 53 -7.70 2.03 -6.98
CA ARG A 53 -8.40 3.25 -6.55
C ARG A 53 -7.48 4.42 -6.27
N LEU A 54 -6.19 4.28 -6.48
CA LEU A 54 -5.29 5.41 -6.35
C LEU A 54 -5.50 6.40 -7.49
N VAL A 55 -5.54 7.67 -7.15
CA VAL A 55 -5.60 8.75 -8.12
C VAL A 55 -4.21 9.10 -8.60
N SER A 56 -3.22 9.02 -7.71
CA SER A 56 -1.84 9.37 -8.02
C SER A 56 -0.88 8.64 -7.10
N ILE A 57 0.32 8.38 -7.61
CA ILE A 57 1.43 7.84 -6.85
C ILE A 57 2.69 8.54 -7.33
N ASP A 58 3.51 9.06 -6.40
CA ASP A 58 4.78 9.66 -6.74
C ASP A 58 5.94 8.76 -6.30
N GLY A 59 7.18 9.22 -6.53
CA GLY A 59 8.36 8.44 -6.17
C GLY A 59 8.45 8.14 -4.68
N ALA A 60 8.11 9.09 -3.83
CA ALA A 60 8.12 8.89 -2.38
C ALA A 60 7.05 7.90 -1.95
N GLY A 61 5.86 7.96 -2.58
CA GLY A 61 4.79 6.99 -2.33
C GLY A 61 5.21 5.59 -2.74
N TRP A 62 5.85 5.47 -3.90
CA TRP A 62 6.35 4.18 -4.37
C TRP A 62 7.39 3.60 -3.43
N LEU A 63 8.31 4.42 -2.92
CA LEU A 63 9.28 3.99 -1.93
C LEU A 63 8.60 3.48 -0.65
N GLY A 64 7.46 4.04 -0.30
CA GLY A 64 6.65 3.53 0.82
C GLY A 64 6.17 2.11 0.57
N VAL A 65 5.75 1.79 -0.65
CA VAL A 65 5.35 0.43 -1.02
C VAL A 65 6.55 -0.52 -0.95
N VAL A 66 7.71 -0.08 -1.44
CA VAL A 66 8.94 -0.87 -1.37
C VAL A 66 9.33 -1.14 0.08
N ALA A 67 9.20 -0.15 0.96
CA ALA A 67 9.48 -0.32 2.37
C ALA A 67 8.53 -1.35 3.01
N CYS A 68 7.27 -1.36 2.62
CA CYS A 68 6.31 -2.37 3.09
C CYS A 68 6.74 -3.76 2.65
N GLU A 69 7.16 -3.91 1.40
CA GLU A 69 7.63 -5.20 0.90
C GLU A 69 8.83 -5.69 1.70
N GLN A 70 9.80 -4.82 1.97
CA GLN A 70 10.97 -5.18 2.74
C GLN A 70 10.60 -5.63 4.15
N ARG A 71 9.67 -4.93 4.79
CA ARG A 71 9.21 -5.30 6.14
C ARG A 71 8.54 -6.66 6.14
N VAL A 72 7.63 -6.90 5.19
CA VAL A 72 6.93 -8.17 5.10
C VAL A 72 7.92 -9.31 4.85
N THR A 73 8.88 -9.09 3.97
CA THR A 73 9.92 -10.07 3.69
C THR A 73 10.79 -10.37 4.91
N ASP A 74 11.10 -9.34 5.72
CA ASP A 74 11.92 -9.49 6.93
C ASP A 74 11.30 -10.45 7.94
N TRP A 75 9.99 -10.50 8.05
CA TRP A 75 9.34 -11.47 8.96
C TRP A 75 8.84 -12.73 8.25
N GLY A 76 9.35 -12.99 7.04
CA GLY A 76 9.07 -14.23 6.33
C GLY A 76 7.76 -14.25 5.54
N GLY A 77 7.16 -13.10 5.33
CA GLY A 77 5.91 -12.99 4.59
C GLY A 77 6.12 -12.67 3.11
N ARG A 78 5.02 -12.42 2.44
CA ARG A 78 5.01 -12.09 1.01
C ARG A 78 4.05 -10.94 0.75
N LEU A 79 4.49 -10.00 -0.07
CA LEU A 79 3.64 -8.88 -0.49
C LEU A 79 3.45 -8.93 -2.00
N ARG A 80 2.21 -8.75 -2.43
CA ARG A 80 1.85 -8.67 -3.85
C ARG A 80 1.07 -7.40 -4.11
N ILE A 81 1.18 -6.89 -5.33
CA ILE A 81 0.42 -5.71 -5.77
C ILE A 81 -0.57 -6.15 -6.84
N ASP A 82 -1.85 -6.01 -6.54
CA ASP A 82 -2.92 -6.30 -7.49
C ASP A 82 -3.07 -5.14 -8.46
N ASN A 83 -3.21 -5.46 -9.74
CA ASN A 83 -3.35 -4.49 -10.83
C ASN A 83 -2.16 -3.53 -10.90
N GLY A 84 -1.04 -3.90 -10.26
CA GLY A 84 0.03 -2.97 -9.94
C GLY A 84 0.77 -2.41 -11.13
N ILE A 85 1.31 -3.28 -12.00
CA ILE A 85 2.18 -2.82 -13.07
C ILE A 85 1.41 -1.94 -14.06
N ARG A 86 0.24 -2.38 -14.48
CA ARG A 86 -0.57 -1.60 -15.42
C ARG A 86 -0.97 -0.25 -14.82
N LYS A 87 -1.43 -0.25 -13.58
CA LYS A 87 -1.86 0.97 -12.92
C LYS A 87 -0.71 1.95 -12.72
N ILE A 88 0.45 1.45 -12.32
CA ILE A 88 1.64 2.28 -12.13
C ILE A 88 2.07 2.89 -13.46
N LEU A 89 2.05 2.12 -14.54
CA LEU A 89 2.38 2.63 -15.87
C LEU A 89 1.40 3.71 -16.30
N ASP A 90 0.11 3.51 -16.06
CA ASP A 90 -0.92 4.50 -16.37
C ASP A 90 -0.71 5.80 -15.58
N LEU A 91 -0.44 5.68 -14.29
CA LEU A 91 -0.20 6.85 -13.43
C LEU A 91 1.08 7.57 -13.81
N ALA A 92 2.12 6.82 -14.18
CA ALA A 92 3.40 7.41 -14.58
C ALA A 92 3.33 8.08 -15.96
N SER A 93 2.39 7.65 -16.80
CA SER A 93 2.21 8.20 -18.15
C SER A 93 1.36 9.46 -18.16
N ALA A 94 0.68 9.74 -17.07
CA ALA A 94 -0.29 10.84 -16.99
C ALA A 94 0.35 12.23 -16.91
#